data_35c6980ce36ccbc395607162929100fa
#
_entry.id   35c6980ce36ccbc395607162929100fa
#
_cell.length_a   1.000
_cell.length_b   1.000
_cell.length_c   1.000
_cell.angle_alpha   90.00
_cell.angle_beta   90.00
_cell.angle_gamma   90.00
#
_symmetry.space_group_name_H-M   'P 1'
#
loop_
_entity.id
_entity.type
_entity.pdbx_description
1 polymer ?
#
loop_
_entity_poly.entity_id
_entity_poly.type
_entity_poly.pdbx_seq_one_letter_code
_entity_poly.pdbx_strand_id
1 'polypeptide(L)'
;MVVRPSYVLGGRAMEIVKDENELSRYISEAVKVSPDHPILLDQYLNNAIEIDVDALCDSKGSVVIAGLMEHVEPAGIHSGDSACCLPSISLSTSTIENVRNWTKLIAQRLNVVGLINLQFAVINTNNKENKLFILEANPRASRTVPFVSKAIGKPVAKLATQLMQGLSLIHISEPTRPY
;
A
#
# COMPACT_ATOMS: atom_id res chain seq x y z
N MET A 1 14.99 -5.24 14.14
CA MET A 1 13.54 -4.93 14.12
C MET A 1 13.35 -3.44 13.94
N VAL A 2 12.14 -2.99 13.59
CA VAL A 2 11.77 -1.57 13.53
C VAL A 2 10.95 -1.24 14.77
N VAL A 3 11.31 -0.18 15.45
CA VAL A 3 10.61 0.29 16.65
C VAL A 3 10.01 1.65 16.35
N ARG A 4 8.74 1.83 16.69
CA ARG A 4 8.07 3.10 16.49
C ARG A 4 7.08 3.41 17.63
N PRO A 5 6.97 4.68 18.07
CA PRO A 5 5.92 5.08 18.97
C PRO A 5 4.57 5.03 18.27
N SER A 6 3.50 4.76 19.02
CA SER A 6 2.14 4.90 18.49
C SER A 6 1.80 6.39 18.28
N TYR A 7 0.93 6.66 17.31
CA TYR A 7 0.40 7.99 17.02
C TYR A 7 1.41 9.06 16.57
N VAL A 8 2.54 8.64 16.00
CA VAL A 8 3.47 9.55 15.30
C VAL A 8 3.22 9.52 13.80
N LEU A 9 3.28 10.68 13.17
CA LEU A 9 3.12 10.84 11.73
C LEU A 9 4.47 10.89 11.02
N GLY A 10 4.53 10.34 9.82
CA GLY A 10 5.66 10.49 8.91
C GLY A 10 6.96 9.84 9.39
N GLY A 11 6.88 8.72 10.09
CA GLY A 11 8.07 7.97 10.52
C GLY A 11 8.91 8.66 11.60
N ARG A 12 8.40 9.72 12.21
CA ARG A 12 9.10 10.44 13.29
C ARG A 12 9.39 9.50 14.46
N ALA A 13 10.63 9.55 14.94
CA ALA A 13 11.12 8.71 16.02
C ALA A 13 11.02 7.19 15.75
N MET A 14 10.99 6.77 14.49
CA MET A 14 11.21 5.36 14.14
C MET A 14 12.72 5.08 14.14
N GLU A 15 13.09 3.92 14.67
CA GLU A 15 14.49 3.48 14.70
C GLU A 15 14.59 1.98 14.36
N ILE A 16 15.65 1.62 13.64
CA ILE A 16 16.01 0.23 13.40
C ILE A 16 16.93 -0.19 14.53
N VAL A 17 16.48 -1.09 15.39
CA VAL A 17 17.25 -1.65 16.49
C VAL A 17 17.75 -3.04 16.14
N LYS A 18 19.01 -3.31 16.45
CA LYS A 18 19.72 -4.56 16.09
C LYS A 18 19.85 -5.53 17.24
N ASP A 19 19.90 -5.01 18.46
CA ASP A 19 20.10 -5.79 19.68
C ASP A 19 19.25 -5.27 20.86
N GLU A 20 19.32 -5.98 21.98
CA GLU A 20 18.55 -5.66 23.19
C GLU A 20 19.00 -4.36 23.87
N ASN A 21 20.26 -3.96 23.73
CA ASN A 21 20.77 -2.73 24.34
C ASN A 21 20.21 -1.51 23.59
N GLU A 22 20.24 -1.55 22.24
CA GLU A 22 19.62 -0.52 21.41
C GLU A 22 18.11 -0.43 21.67
N LEU A 23 17.43 -1.58 21.82
CA LEU A 23 16.01 -1.62 22.15
C LEU A 23 15.73 -0.98 23.51
N SER A 24 16.49 -1.32 24.53
CA SER A 24 16.34 -0.79 25.89
C SER A 24 16.56 0.73 25.93
N ARG A 25 17.59 1.21 25.23
CA ARG A 25 17.85 2.64 25.06
C ARG A 25 16.64 3.31 24.43
N TYR A 26 16.19 2.81 23.28
CA TYR A 26 15.05 3.37 22.54
C TYR A 26 13.79 3.43 23.40
N ILE A 27 13.44 2.34 24.09
CA ILE A 27 12.25 2.30 24.97
C ILE A 27 12.34 3.38 26.04
N SER A 28 13.51 3.56 26.67
CA SER A 28 13.71 4.56 27.72
C SER A 28 13.54 6.00 27.22
N GLU A 29 13.89 6.26 25.95
CA GLU A 29 13.72 7.56 25.29
C GLU A 29 12.29 7.75 24.80
N ALA A 30 11.69 6.74 24.18
CA ALA A 30 10.33 6.78 23.65
C ALA A 30 9.26 6.96 24.72
N VAL A 31 9.43 6.34 25.89
CA VAL A 31 8.55 6.51 27.05
C VAL A 31 8.52 7.96 27.54
N LYS A 32 9.63 8.71 27.41
CA LYS A 32 9.67 10.13 27.74
C LYS A 32 8.86 10.99 26.79
N VAL A 33 8.73 10.56 25.52
CA VAL A 33 8.01 11.30 24.48
C VAL A 33 6.51 10.97 24.50
N SER A 34 6.13 9.75 24.86
CA SER A 34 4.74 9.29 24.85
C SER A 34 4.50 8.24 25.95
N PRO A 35 4.43 8.65 27.21
CA PRO A 35 4.42 7.69 28.33
C PRO A 35 3.15 6.83 28.39
N ASP A 36 2.05 7.30 27.82
CA ASP A 36 0.74 6.64 27.92
C ASP A 36 0.37 5.79 26.68
N HIS A 37 1.29 5.67 25.72
CA HIS A 37 0.99 4.97 24.48
C HIS A 37 1.94 3.80 24.21
N PRO A 38 1.43 2.68 23.64
CA PRO A 38 2.25 1.54 23.34
C PRO A 38 3.28 1.85 22.26
N ILE A 39 4.44 1.18 22.36
CA ILE A 39 5.48 1.15 21.33
C ILE A 39 5.20 -0.04 20.43
N LEU A 40 5.26 0.16 19.12
CA LEU A 40 5.11 -0.89 18.14
C LEU A 40 6.47 -1.45 17.76
N LEU A 41 6.57 -2.78 17.73
CA LEU A 41 7.75 -3.52 17.33
C LEU A 41 7.41 -4.31 16.07
N ASP A 42 8.00 -3.92 14.94
CA ASP A 42 7.78 -4.55 13.66
C ASP A 42 9.03 -5.31 13.19
N GLN A 43 8.84 -6.42 12.49
CA GLN A 43 9.94 -7.14 11.87
C GLN A 43 10.55 -6.26 10.76
N TYR A 44 11.87 -6.08 10.79
CA TYR A 44 12.57 -5.45 9.67
C TYR A 44 12.67 -6.43 8.49
N LEU A 45 12.22 -5.99 7.33
CA LEU A 45 12.22 -6.78 6.09
C LEU A 45 13.45 -6.41 5.24
N ASN A 46 14.47 -7.26 5.27
CA ASN A 46 15.66 -7.07 4.43
C ASN A 46 15.37 -7.39 2.97
N ASN A 47 15.90 -6.56 2.05
CA ASN A 47 15.83 -6.79 0.60
C ASN A 47 14.41 -7.04 0.08
N ALA A 48 13.43 -6.38 0.67
CA ALA A 48 12.06 -6.47 0.22
C ALA A 48 11.84 -5.59 -1.04
N ILE A 49 11.03 -6.08 -1.95
CA ILE A 49 10.49 -5.31 -3.07
C ILE A 49 9.21 -4.64 -2.57
N GLU A 50 9.11 -3.33 -2.68
CA GLU A 50 7.91 -2.60 -2.32
C GLU A 50 6.95 -2.52 -3.51
N ILE A 51 5.65 -2.60 -3.20
CA ILE A 51 4.58 -2.57 -4.20
C ILE A 51 3.51 -1.59 -3.72
N ASP A 52 3.17 -0.63 -4.56
CA ASP A 52 2.00 0.22 -4.39
C ASP A 52 0.84 -0.28 -5.24
N VAL A 53 -0.35 -0.35 -4.66
CA VAL A 53 -1.58 -0.73 -5.37
C VAL A 53 -2.62 0.35 -5.20
N ASP A 54 -3.07 0.93 -6.31
CA ASP A 54 -4.23 1.82 -6.33
C ASP A 54 -5.46 1.05 -6.83
N ALA A 55 -6.54 1.07 -6.06
CA ALA A 55 -7.77 0.39 -6.41
C ALA A 55 -8.99 1.32 -6.28
N LEU A 56 -9.97 1.07 -7.15
CA LEU A 56 -11.29 1.70 -7.15
C LEU A 56 -12.32 0.76 -6.55
N CYS A 57 -13.16 1.28 -5.68
CA CYS A 57 -14.16 0.51 -4.95
C CYS A 57 -15.53 1.18 -5.05
N ASP A 58 -16.59 0.41 -5.31
CA ASP A 58 -17.95 0.92 -5.30
C ASP A 58 -18.70 0.54 -4.01
N SER A 59 -19.86 1.14 -3.80
CA SER A 59 -20.71 0.89 -2.63
C SER A 59 -21.29 -0.52 -2.55
N LYS A 60 -21.16 -1.32 -3.62
CA LYS A 60 -21.59 -2.72 -3.67
C LYS A 60 -20.47 -3.71 -3.33
N GLY A 61 -19.28 -3.20 -2.98
CA GLY A 61 -18.12 -4.02 -2.66
C GLY A 61 -17.36 -4.55 -3.88
N SER A 62 -17.65 -4.05 -5.09
CA SER A 62 -16.85 -4.36 -6.27
C SER A 62 -15.52 -3.60 -6.19
N VAL A 63 -14.42 -4.27 -6.52
CA VAL A 63 -13.07 -3.68 -6.46
C VAL A 63 -12.36 -3.92 -7.78
N VAL A 64 -11.83 -2.84 -8.36
CA VAL A 64 -11.00 -2.88 -9.57
C VAL A 64 -9.64 -2.26 -9.25
N ILE A 65 -8.58 -3.02 -9.54
CA ILE A 65 -7.22 -2.53 -9.39
C ILE A 65 -6.89 -1.64 -10.59
N ALA A 66 -6.66 -0.36 -10.32
CA ALA A 66 -6.28 0.62 -11.32
C ALA A 66 -4.80 0.51 -11.68
N GLY A 67 -3.94 0.25 -10.68
CA GLY A 67 -2.51 0.07 -10.90
C GLY A 67 -1.88 -0.78 -9.80
N LEU A 68 -0.97 -1.64 -10.21
CA LEU A 68 -0.06 -2.39 -9.34
C LEU A 68 1.36 -2.00 -9.79
N MET A 69 2.03 -1.22 -8.98
CA MET A 69 3.32 -0.63 -9.26
C MET A 69 4.40 -1.29 -8.43
N GLU A 70 5.48 -1.67 -9.07
CA GLU A 70 6.68 -2.18 -8.42
C GLU A 70 7.70 -1.06 -8.29
N HIS A 71 8.25 -0.86 -7.10
CA HIS A 71 9.30 0.10 -6.85
C HIS A 71 10.65 -0.42 -7.36
N VAL A 72 11.44 0.47 -7.96
CA VAL A 72 12.79 0.17 -8.44
C VAL A 72 13.79 0.29 -7.30
N GLU A 73 13.60 1.27 -6.43
CA GLU A 73 14.44 1.48 -5.26
C GLU A 73 14.11 0.47 -4.14
N PRO A 74 15.07 0.23 -3.24
CA PRO A 74 14.85 -0.65 -2.08
C PRO A 74 13.67 -0.19 -1.22
N ALA A 75 12.95 -1.14 -0.63
CA ALA A 75 11.85 -0.86 0.29
C ALA A 75 12.26 0.08 1.43
N GLY A 76 11.37 1.01 1.77
CA GLY A 76 11.60 2.05 2.76
C GLY A 76 11.89 3.43 2.16
N ILE A 77 12.05 3.55 0.85
CA ILE A 77 12.05 4.84 0.15
C ILE A 77 10.60 5.19 -0.17
N HIS A 78 10.18 6.40 0.23
CA HIS A 78 8.81 6.83 0.04
C HIS A 78 8.38 6.77 -1.44
N SER A 79 7.18 6.27 -1.72
CA SER A 79 6.65 6.09 -3.09
C SER A 79 6.66 7.36 -3.95
N GLY A 80 6.65 8.55 -3.33
CA GLY A 80 6.79 9.81 -4.04
C GLY A 80 8.20 10.12 -4.53
N ASP A 81 9.20 9.43 -3.99
CA ASP A 81 10.62 9.61 -4.26
C ASP A 81 11.26 8.40 -4.96
N SER A 82 10.49 7.33 -5.14
CA SER A 82 10.89 6.10 -5.80
C SER A 82 10.41 6.06 -7.25
N ALA A 83 11.24 5.56 -8.16
CA ALA A 83 10.79 5.18 -9.49
C ALA A 83 9.92 3.93 -9.41
N CYS A 84 8.84 3.89 -10.20
CA CYS A 84 7.91 2.78 -10.21
C CYS A 84 7.73 2.22 -11.62
N CYS A 85 7.60 0.90 -11.71
CA CYS A 85 7.24 0.19 -12.94
C CYS A 85 5.76 -0.22 -12.93
N LEU A 86 5.05 0.09 -14.01
CA LEU A 86 3.67 -0.35 -14.26
C LEU A 86 3.55 -0.84 -15.71
N PRO A 87 3.26 -2.11 -15.96
CA PRO A 87 3.07 -3.20 -14.96
C PRO A 87 4.35 -3.56 -14.21
N SER A 88 4.18 -4.34 -13.14
CA SER A 88 5.29 -4.97 -12.42
C SER A 88 6.10 -5.90 -13.35
N ILE A 89 7.42 -5.90 -13.21
CA ILE A 89 8.35 -6.61 -14.09
C ILE A 89 9.06 -7.79 -13.42
N SER A 90 9.26 -7.76 -12.11
CA SER A 90 10.03 -8.82 -11.41
C SER A 90 9.14 -9.81 -10.65
N LEU A 91 7.86 -9.47 -10.42
CA LEU A 91 6.96 -10.29 -9.63
C LEU A 91 6.40 -11.48 -10.42
N SER A 92 6.31 -12.62 -9.75
CA SER A 92 5.65 -13.80 -10.31
C SER A 92 4.14 -13.59 -10.44
N THR A 93 3.51 -14.30 -11.39
CA THR A 93 2.05 -14.29 -11.57
C THR A 93 1.32 -14.63 -10.27
N SER A 94 1.81 -15.62 -9.53
CA SER A 94 1.21 -16.02 -8.24
C SER A 94 1.29 -14.90 -7.20
N THR A 95 2.40 -14.17 -7.13
CA THR A 95 2.54 -13.01 -6.24
C THR A 95 1.56 -11.91 -6.62
N ILE A 96 1.45 -11.59 -7.91
CA ILE A 96 0.50 -10.59 -8.42
C ILE A 96 -0.94 -10.98 -8.07
N GLU A 97 -1.31 -12.24 -8.22
CA GLU A 97 -2.64 -12.73 -7.86
C GLU A 97 -2.91 -12.62 -6.36
N ASN A 98 -1.94 -12.95 -5.52
CA ASN A 98 -2.05 -12.78 -4.07
C ASN A 98 -2.25 -11.31 -3.69
N VAL A 99 -1.45 -10.40 -4.25
CA VAL A 99 -1.60 -8.96 -4.05
C VAL A 99 -3.00 -8.49 -4.45
N ARG A 100 -3.51 -8.93 -5.60
CA ARG A 100 -4.87 -8.61 -6.07
C ARG A 100 -5.95 -9.11 -5.12
N ASN A 101 -5.81 -10.34 -4.66
CA ASN A 101 -6.77 -10.96 -3.74
C ASN A 101 -6.78 -10.25 -2.39
N TRP A 102 -5.61 -9.96 -1.82
CA TRP A 102 -5.50 -9.23 -0.57
C TRP A 102 -6.06 -7.82 -0.69
N THR A 103 -5.76 -7.13 -1.80
CA THR A 103 -6.32 -5.79 -2.09
C THR A 103 -7.85 -5.81 -2.04
N LYS A 104 -8.49 -6.78 -2.71
CA LYS A 104 -9.95 -6.92 -2.71
C LYS A 104 -10.50 -7.19 -1.30
N LEU A 105 -9.90 -8.14 -0.59
CA LEU A 105 -10.32 -8.49 0.76
C LEU A 105 -10.22 -7.31 1.73
N ILE A 106 -9.11 -6.57 1.70
CA ILE A 106 -8.88 -5.43 2.58
C ILE A 106 -9.86 -4.30 2.25
N ALA A 107 -10.01 -3.96 0.97
CA ALA A 107 -10.93 -2.92 0.54
C ALA A 107 -12.39 -3.22 0.95
N GLN A 108 -12.83 -4.47 0.81
CA GLN A 108 -14.15 -4.92 1.22
C GLN A 108 -14.32 -4.90 2.74
N ARG A 109 -13.32 -5.36 3.50
CA ARG A 109 -13.38 -5.36 4.98
C ARG A 109 -13.40 -3.96 5.57
N LEU A 110 -12.75 -3.01 4.91
CA LEU A 110 -12.75 -1.61 5.30
C LEU A 110 -13.97 -0.83 4.76
N ASN A 111 -14.86 -1.47 3.99
CA ASN A 111 -16.02 -0.85 3.34
C ASN A 111 -15.64 0.41 2.55
N VAL A 112 -14.55 0.34 1.81
CA VAL A 112 -14.04 1.49 1.06
C VAL A 112 -14.97 1.81 -0.11
N VAL A 113 -15.27 3.10 -0.30
CA VAL A 113 -15.93 3.63 -1.49
C VAL A 113 -15.06 4.75 -2.07
N GLY A 114 -14.73 4.65 -3.35
CA GLY A 114 -13.79 5.55 -4.03
C GLY A 114 -12.42 4.92 -4.20
N LEU A 115 -11.38 5.53 -3.66
CA LEU A 115 -9.98 5.08 -3.79
C LEU A 115 -9.44 4.47 -2.51
N ILE A 116 -8.65 3.44 -2.68
CA ILE A 116 -7.73 2.92 -1.66
C ILE A 116 -6.35 2.72 -2.27
N ASN A 117 -5.33 3.12 -1.53
CA ASN A 117 -3.94 2.77 -1.79
C ASN A 117 -3.47 1.77 -0.74
N LEU A 118 -2.85 0.69 -1.19
CA LEU A 118 -2.24 -0.33 -0.35
C LEU A 118 -0.76 -0.44 -0.66
N GLN A 119 0.04 -0.50 0.38
CA GLN A 119 1.48 -0.73 0.26
C GLN A 119 1.81 -2.14 0.76
N PHE A 120 2.51 -2.88 -0.08
CA PHE A 120 2.97 -4.24 0.21
C PHE A 120 4.49 -4.32 0.15
N ALA A 121 5.04 -5.31 0.82
CA ALA A 121 6.42 -5.73 0.66
C ALA A 121 6.47 -7.21 0.29
N VAL A 122 7.35 -7.55 -0.64
CA VAL A 122 7.60 -8.93 -1.06
C VAL A 122 9.04 -9.29 -0.74
N ILE A 123 9.23 -10.38 -0.03
CA ILE A 123 10.55 -10.98 0.18
C ILE A 123 10.67 -12.22 -0.70
N ASN A 124 11.68 -12.22 -1.57
CA ASN A 124 12.05 -13.41 -2.32
C ASN A 124 12.72 -14.41 -1.38
N THR A 125 12.09 -15.56 -1.20
CA THR A 125 12.71 -16.64 -0.43
C THR A 125 13.38 -17.65 -1.36
N ASN A 126 14.52 -18.20 -0.96
CA ASN A 126 15.24 -19.21 -1.72
C ASN A 126 14.41 -20.49 -1.97
N ASN A 127 13.28 -20.65 -1.31
CA ASN A 127 12.37 -21.79 -1.38
C ASN A 127 11.22 -21.64 -2.40
N LYS A 128 11.35 -20.77 -3.40
CA LYS A 128 10.37 -20.52 -4.49
C LYS A 128 9.04 -19.86 -4.11
N GLU A 129 8.68 -19.73 -2.85
CA GLU A 129 7.48 -18.99 -2.45
C GLU A 129 7.85 -17.61 -1.90
N ASN A 130 7.41 -16.58 -2.60
CA ASN A 130 7.57 -15.21 -2.15
C ASN A 130 6.67 -14.96 -0.92
N LYS A 131 7.22 -14.36 0.13
CA LYS A 131 6.43 -13.91 1.28
C LYS A 131 5.90 -12.51 1.01
N LEU A 132 4.59 -12.37 1.10
CA LEU A 132 3.88 -11.11 0.94
C LEU A 132 3.52 -10.54 2.32
N PHE A 133 3.76 -9.25 2.51
CA PHE A 133 3.40 -8.48 3.71
C PHE A 133 2.60 -7.25 3.31
N ILE A 134 1.60 -6.89 4.12
CA ILE A 134 0.94 -5.60 4.02
C ILE A 134 1.67 -4.61 4.94
N LEU A 135 2.05 -3.45 4.42
CA LEU A 135 2.71 -2.39 5.18
C LEU A 135 1.69 -1.35 5.64
N GLU A 136 0.84 -0.90 4.73
CA GLU A 136 -0.10 0.18 4.99
C GLU A 136 -1.35 0.07 4.12
N ALA A 137 -2.49 0.52 4.66
CA ALA A 137 -3.76 0.66 3.95
C ALA A 137 -4.29 2.07 4.11
N ASN A 138 -4.38 2.80 3.01
CA ASN A 138 -4.78 4.20 2.95
C ASN A 138 -6.08 4.35 2.15
N PRO A 139 -7.27 4.43 2.78
CA PRO A 139 -8.54 4.63 2.09
C PRO A 139 -8.69 6.08 1.61
N ARG A 140 -7.83 6.50 0.72
CA ARG A 140 -7.73 7.83 0.14
C ARG A 140 -6.99 7.80 -1.19
N ALA A 141 -7.02 8.91 -1.95
CA ALA A 141 -6.15 9.07 -3.11
C ALA A 141 -4.68 9.11 -2.69
N SER A 142 -3.84 8.43 -3.46
CA SER A 142 -2.38 8.39 -3.30
C SER A 142 -1.68 9.39 -4.23
N ARG A 143 -0.39 9.58 -4.02
CA ARG A 143 0.47 10.36 -4.93
C ARG A 143 0.70 9.66 -6.26
N THR A 144 0.49 8.34 -6.32
CA THR A 144 0.67 7.52 -7.51
C THR A 144 -0.51 7.60 -8.48
N VAL A 145 -1.69 8.06 -8.04
CA VAL A 145 -2.90 8.16 -8.87
C VAL A 145 -2.69 8.95 -10.18
N PRO A 146 -1.99 10.09 -10.23
CA PRO A 146 -1.73 10.79 -11.48
C PRO A 146 -0.87 9.99 -12.46
N PHE A 147 0.12 9.26 -11.94
CA PHE A 147 0.97 8.36 -12.73
C PHE A 147 0.15 7.20 -13.29
N VAL A 148 -0.60 6.50 -12.44
CA VAL A 148 -1.49 5.40 -12.84
C VAL A 148 -2.48 5.87 -13.90
N SER A 149 -3.14 7.02 -13.68
CA SER A 149 -4.11 7.58 -14.63
C SER A 149 -3.52 7.80 -16.01
N LYS A 150 -2.29 8.31 -16.09
CA LYS A 150 -1.58 8.50 -17.37
C LYS A 150 -1.21 7.16 -18.00
N ALA A 151 -0.67 6.25 -17.22
CA ALA A 151 -0.20 4.95 -17.71
C ALA A 151 -1.33 4.10 -18.30
N ILE A 152 -2.51 4.09 -17.67
CA ILE A 152 -3.65 3.29 -18.14
C ILE A 152 -4.61 4.07 -19.05
N GLY A 153 -4.39 5.37 -19.25
CA GLY A 153 -5.26 6.22 -20.08
C GLY A 153 -6.67 6.42 -19.50
N LYS A 154 -6.85 6.33 -18.18
CA LYS A 154 -8.15 6.48 -17.50
C LYS A 154 -8.08 7.53 -16.39
N PRO A 155 -9.07 8.39 -16.23
CA PRO A 155 -9.10 9.45 -15.22
C PRO A 155 -9.48 8.88 -13.83
N VAL A 156 -8.56 8.19 -13.18
CA VAL A 156 -8.81 7.41 -11.94
C VAL A 156 -9.45 8.25 -10.84
N ALA A 157 -8.99 9.49 -10.61
CA ALA A 157 -9.55 10.37 -9.59
C ALA A 157 -11.02 10.76 -9.91
N LYS A 158 -11.34 11.05 -11.20
CA LYS A 158 -12.71 11.33 -11.63
C LYS A 158 -13.62 10.11 -11.40
N LEU A 159 -13.14 8.92 -11.77
CA LEU A 159 -13.88 7.67 -11.56
C LEU A 159 -14.16 7.44 -10.08
N ALA A 160 -13.16 7.66 -9.22
CA ALA A 160 -13.34 7.56 -7.77
C ALA A 160 -14.44 8.50 -7.25
N THR A 161 -14.46 9.76 -7.70
CA THR A 161 -15.48 10.73 -7.32
C THR A 161 -16.88 10.26 -7.75
N GLN A 162 -17.01 9.70 -8.95
CA GLN A 162 -18.27 9.15 -9.45
C GLN A 162 -18.76 7.95 -8.60
N LEU A 163 -17.85 7.08 -8.17
CA LEU A 163 -18.16 5.97 -7.26
C LEU A 163 -18.63 6.47 -5.89
N MET A 164 -18.01 7.52 -5.36
CA MET A 164 -18.40 8.16 -4.09
C MET A 164 -19.79 8.82 -4.20
N GLN A 165 -20.22 9.20 -5.40
CA GLN A 165 -21.57 9.72 -5.67
C GLN A 165 -22.62 8.62 -5.91
N GLY A 166 -22.26 7.35 -5.74
CA GLY A 166 -23.17 6.21 -5.85
C GLY A 166 -23.21 5.51 -7.20
N LEU A 167 -22.37 5.90 -8.17
CA LEU A 167 -22.20 5.10 -9.38
C LEU A 167 -21.52 3.78 -9.05
N SER A 168 -21.80 2.73 -9.81
CA SER A 168 -21.10 1.45 -9.68
C SER A 168 -20.01 1.29 -10.74
N LEU A 169 -19.04 0.41 -10.46
CA LEU A 169 -17.97 0.08 -11.41
C LEU A 169 -18.50 -0.50 -12.73
N ILE A 170 -19.66 -1.14 -12.72
CA ILE A 170 -20.32 -1.66 -13.91
C ILE A 170 -20.67 -0.50 -14.87
N HIS A 171 -21.20 0.60 -14.36
CA HIS A 171 -21.55 1.77 -15.17
C HIS A 171 -20.33 2.50 -15.74
N ILE A 172 -19.21 2.41 -15.05
CA ILE A 172 -17.95 3.07 -15.44
C ILE A 172 -17.20 2.26 -16.52
N SER A 173 -17.36 0.95 -16.53
CA SER A 173 -16.68 0.05 -17.47
C SER A 173 -17.43 -0.11 -18.81
N GLU A 174 -18.71 0.27 -18.88
CA GLU A 174 -19.41 0.26 -20.14
C GLU A 174 -18.82 1.33 -21.10
N PRO A 175 -18.44 0.95 -22.33
CA PRO A 175 -18.07 1.94 -23.32
C PRO A 175 -19.29 2.85 -23.53
N THR A 176 -19.11 4.15 -23.36
CA THR A 176 -20.12 5.14 -23.72
C THR A 176 -20.57 4.84 -25.14
N ARG A 177 -21.84 4.47 -25.33
CA ARG A 177 -22.42 4.31 -26.65
C ARG A 177 -22.14 5.59 -27.43
N PRO A 178 -21.57 5.54 -28.64
CA PRO A 178 -21.49 6.71 -29.46
C PRO A 178 -22.95 7.15 -29.78
N TYR A 179 -23.24 8.39 -29.49
CA TYR A 179 -24.49 9.03 -29.92
C TYR A 179 -24.48 9.16 -31.43
#